data_98e2d46f36bb801fd45426b777f0a962
#
_entry.id   98e2d46f36bb801fd45426b777f0a962
#
_cell.length_a   1.000
_cell.length_b   1.000
_cell.length_c   1.000
_cell.angle_alpha   90.00
_cell.angle_beta   90.00
_cell.angle_gamma   90.00
#
_symmetry.space_group_name_H-M   'P 1'
#
loop_
_entity.id
_entity.type
_entity.pdbx_description
1 polymer ?
#
loop_
_entity_poly.entity_id
_entity_poly.type
_entity_poly.pdbx_seq_one_letter_code
_entity_poly.pdbx_strand_id
1 'polypeptide(L)'
;MKVTIDYLIQQPYMNNVKVLCAENRLGNVVEGISFLEGNLQHLMLLKNTLILSDTGSFLKIPEAELEKIMEAYSKIRVCGILLRSNVDKAALHSLTNAAGRYNLPVLLLPEDTIMSSVISGINYELLYISGYDLTHSYEDNFIQEMIFAEQDTKMMLRRARMMGIRVNEFLCVILIMPSKNVDIYEFMHQCKAAWGSSPLACTRNNSVMLIGRLTVQYEQANKLFCTMAENMAQKLRQKYPGIRINIGIGHCHPNVVNLRNSYFNAKTALLAAISDSFQKDVVYYDQLGIYKVLFDIKNRENVYALRSEILGPIIKYDDEHQTDFLGTISTYLDSFCSVQDTAKKMTVHYNTIRYRIQKIKEELGWDLFKMEDCTNLAIGIQLNHFLTDEETFTPSTQPQGKS
;
A
#
# COMPACT_ATOMS: atom_id res chain seq x y z
N MET A 1 -1.85 3.82 30.95
CA MET A 1 -2.78 2.68 31.06
C MET A 1 -2.90 2.07 29.67
N LYS A 2 -3.11 0.76 29.51
CA LYS A 2 -3.28 0.16 28.17
C LYS A 2 -4.74 -0.21 27.99
N VAL A 3 -5.29 0.05 26.81
CA VAL A 3 -6.64 -0.42 26.44
C VAL A 3 -6.60 -1.94 26.29
N THR A 4 -7.45 -2.65 26.99
CA THR A 4 -7.59 -4.12 26.88
C THR A 4 -9.01 -4.48 26.46
N ILE A 5 -9.23 -5.70 25.99
CA ILE A 5 -10.59 -6.17 25.68
C ILE A 5 -11.46 -6.09 26.93
N ASP A 6 -10.95 -6.51 28.10
CA ASP A 6 -11.67 -6.44 29.37
C ASP A 6 -12.09 -5.01 29.73
N TYR A 7 -11.23 -4.03 29.47
CA TYR A 7 -11.57 -2.63 29.65
C TYR A 7 -12.67 -2.18 28.67
N LEU A 8 -12.59 -2.59 27.41
CA LEU A 8 -13.57 -2.20 26.39
C LEU A 8 -14.97 -2.77 26.65
N ILE A 9 -15.08 -4.03 27.09
CA ILE A 9 -16.39 -4.67 27.37
C ILE A 9 -17.15 -4.01 28.53
N GLN A 10 -16.47 -3.26 29.41
CA GLN A 10 -17.08 -2.51 30.49
C GLN A 10 -17.62 -1.14 30.06
N GLN A 11 -17.38 -0.72 28.84
CA GLN A 11 -17.81 0.59 28.34
C GLN A 11 -19.29 0.58 27.92
N PRO A 12 -20.01 1.71 28.06
CA PRO A 12 -21.44 1.77 27.74
C PRO A 12 -21.81 1.39 26.31
N TYR A 13 -20.93 1.67 25.34
CA TYR A 13 -21.15 1.32 23.92
C TYR A 13 -20.96 -0.18 23.62
N MET A 14 -20.44 -0.97 24.57
CA MET A 14 -20.30 -2.43 24.49
C MET A 14 -21.37 -3.14 25.32
N ASN A 15 -22.47 -2.46 25.65
CA ASN A 15 -23.52 -2.99 26.52
C ASN A 15 -24.05 -4.33 25.99
N ASN A 16 -24.23 -5.30 26.91
CA ASN A 16 -24.70 -6.65 26.60
C ASN A 16 -23.81 -7.47 25.63
N VAL A 17 -22.54 -7.12 25.46
CA VAL A 17 -21.59 -7.95 24.72
C VAL A 17 -21.43 -9.31 25.42
N LYS A 18 -21.39 -10.39 24.62
CA LYS A 18 -21.17 -11.75 25.13
C LYS A 18 -19.80 -12.23 24.70
N VAL A 19 -19.02 -12.76 25.63
CA VAL A 19 -17.77 -13.46 25.33
C VAL A 19 -18.11 -14.89 24.97
N LEU A 20 -17.72 -15.37 23.82
CA LEU A 20 -18.08 -16.69 23.31
C LEU A 20 -16.98 -17.73 23.54
N CYS A 21 -15.70 -17.32 23.51
CA CYS A 21 -14.56 -18.21 23.80
C CYS A 21 -13.34 -17.40 24.25
N ALA A 22 -12.32 -18.10 24.76
CA ALA A 22 -11.04 -17.58 25.22
C ALA A 22 -11.14 -16.43 26.25
N GLU A 23 -12.01 -16.55 27.24
CA GLU A 23 -12.20 -15.57 28.33
C GLU A 23 -10.91 -15.24 29.08
N ASN A 24 -9.96 -16.19 29.16
CA ASN A 24 -8.65 -16.00 29.77
C ASN A 24 -7.75 -15.03 29.02
N ARG A 25 -8.16 -14.55 27.82
CA ARG A 25 -7.43 -13.61 26.96
C ARG A 25 -8.05 -12.22 26.87
N LEU A 26 -9.02 -11.91 27.69
CA LEU A 26 -9.62 -10.57 27.73
C LEU A 26 -8.63 -9.47 28.16
N GLY A 27 -7.52 -9.84 28.81
CA GLY A 27 -6.40 -8.94 29.08
C GLY A 27 -5.55 -8.58 27.85
N ASN A 28 -5.84 -9.10 26.65
CA ASN A 28 -5.13 -8.74 25.45
C ASN A 28 -5.23 -7.23 25.19
N VAL A 29 -4.09 -6.62 24.90
CA VAL A 29 -4.00 -5.19 24.58
C VAL A 29 -4.57 -4.93 23.19
N VAL A 30 -5.39 -3.89 23.07
CA VAL A 30 -5.95 -3.39 21.83
C VAL A 30 -5.22 -2.10 21.46
N GLU A 31 -4.57 -2.08 20.30
CA GLU A 31 -3.84 -0.93 19.78
C GLU A 31 -4.49 -0.37 18.50
N GLY A 32 -5.45 -1.10 17.95
CA GLY A 32 -6.20 -0.67 16.76
C GLY A 32 -7.40 -1.56 16.49
N ILE A 33 -8.22 -1.11 15.54
CA ILE A 33 -9.36 -1.87 15.02
C ILE A 33 -9.19 -2.07 13.52
N SER A 34 -9.68 -3.19 13.01
CA SER A 34 -9.72 -3.47 11.57
C SER A 34 -11.07 -4.04 11.19
N PHE A 35 -11.58 -3.64 10.03
CA PHE A 35 -12.84 -4.17 9.50
C PHE A 35 -12.56 -5.31 8.54
N LEU A 36 -13.34 -6.36 8.71
CA LEU A 36 -13.36 -7.48 7.79
C LEU A 36 -14.51 -7.29 6.81
N GLU A 37 -14.20 -6.77 5.62
CA GLU A 37 -15.12 -6.70 4.49
C GLU A 37 -14.59 -7.57 3.34
N GLY A 38 -15.35 -8.61 2.97
CA GLY A 38 -15.05 -9.45 1.79
C GLY A 38 -13.90 -10.45 1.97
N ASN A 39 -13.01 -10.55 1.00
CA ASN A 39 -12.02 -11.62 0.89
C ASN A 39 -10.91 -11.52 1.96
N LEU A 40 -10.80 -12.55 2.80
CA LEU A 40 -9.89 -12.64 3.96
C LEU A 40 -8.39 -12.61 3.62
N GLN A 41 -8.03 -12.84 2.34
CA GLN A 41 -6.65 -13.03 1.91
C GLN A 41 -5.81 -11.73 1.83
N HIS A 42 -6.41 -10.55 1.97
CA HIS A 42 -5.72 -9.27 1.78
C HIS A 42 -5.66 -8.37 3.02
N LEU A 43 -5.91 -8.91 4.21
CA LEU A 43 -5.79 -8.14 5.45
C LEU A 43 -4.32 -8.03 5.86
N MET A 44 -3.74 -6.86 5.68
CA MET A 44 -2.55 -6.45 6.44
C MET A 44 -2.99 -6.19 7.90
N LEU A 45 -3.10 -7.27 8.68
CA LEU A 45 -3.41 -7.17 10.10
C LEU A 45 -2.16 -6.77 10.86
N LEU A 46 -2.31 -5.76 11.69
CA LEU A 46 -1.29 -5.37 12.64
C LEU A 46 -1.44 -6.16 13.95
N LYS A 47 -0.33 -6.34 14.66
CA LYS A 47 -0.32 -6.88 16.01
C LYS A 47 -1.27 -6.07 16.91
N ASN A 48 -1.93 -6.74 17.85
CA ASN A 48 -2.83 -6.13 18.82
C ASN A 48 -4.06 -5.43 18.22
N THR A 49 -4.50 -5.86 17.05
CA THR A 49 -5.69 -5.34 16.37
C THR A 49 -6.93 -6.14 16.80
N LEU A 50 -8.02 -5.45 17.14
CA LEU A 50 -9.35 -6.03 17.30
C LEU A 50 -10.05 -6.05 15.94
N ILE A 51 -10.45 -7.23 15.48
CA ILE A 51 -11.14 -7.39 14.20
C ILE A 51 -12.64 -7.17 14.43
N LEU A 52 -13.22 -6.23 13.69
CA LEU A 52 -14.65 -6.03 13.64
C LEU A 52 -15.19 -6.64 12.34
N SER A 53 -16.20 -7.48 12.46
CA SER A 53 -16.84 -8.07 11.30
C SER A 53 -18.35 -7.93 11.38
N ASP A 54 -18.94 -7.59 10.26
CA ASP A 54 -20.35 -7.88 10.04
C ASP A 54 -20.44 -9.37 9.64
N THR A 55 -21.42 -10.04 10.16
CA THR A 55 -21.54 -11.49 10.31
C THR A 55 -21.44 -12.33 9.04
N GLY A 56 -21.63 -11.72 7.86
CA GLY A 56 -21.62 -12.42 6.60
C GLY A 56 -20.24 -12.93 6.14
N SER A 57 -19.16 -12.32 6.61
CA SER A 57 -17.81 -12.59 6.11
C SER A 57 -17.23 -13.93 6.55
N PHE A 58 -17.54 -14.38 7.78
CA PHE A 58 -17.06 -15.67 8.29
C PHE A 58 -17.99 -16.84 7.98
N LEU A 59 -19.26 -16.57 7.68
CA LEU A 59 -20.30 -17.60 7.55
C LEU A 59 -20.18 -18.47 6.31
N LYS A 60 -19.46 -18.00 5.29
CA LYS A 60 -19.31 -18.69 4.01
C LYS A 60 -18.00 -19.45 3.88
N ILE A 61 -17.18 -19.48 4.96
CA ILE A 61 -15.84 -20.05 4.92
C ILE A 61 -15.91 -21.51 5.36
N PRO A 62 -15.36 -22.46 4.59
CA PRO A 62 -15.23 -23.84 5.02
C PRO A 62 -14.40 -23.96 6.30
N GLU A 63 -14.74 -24.93 7.18
CA GLU A 63 -14.10 -25.09 8.48
C GLU A 63 -12.57 -25.24 8.39
N ALA A 64 -12.07 -25.97 7.40
CA ALA A 64 -10.64 -26.15 7.16
C ALA A 64 -9.90 -24.87 6.78
N GLU A 65 -10.58 -23.94 6.11
CA GLU A 65 -10.05 -22.64 5.76
C GLU A 65 -10.12 -21.67 6.95
N LEU A 66 -11.19 -21.76 7.73
CA LEU A 66 -11.38 -21.00 8.97
C LEU A 66 -10.26 -21.29 9.98
N GLU A 67 -9.84 -22.54 10.13
CA GLU A 67 -8.70 -22.91 10.98
C GLU A 67 -7.38 -22.25 10.54
N LYS A 68 -7.09 -22.26 9.25
CA LYS A 68 -5.89 -21.58 8.72
C LYS A 68 -5.90 -20.08 8.99
N ILE A 69 -7.07 -19.46 8.92
CA ILE A 69 -7.25 -18.04 9.24
C ILE A 69 -7.00 -17.78 10.71
N MET A 70 -7.58 -18.58 11.61
CA MET A 70 -7.39 -18.42 13.05
C MET A 70 -5.93 -18.67 13.46
N GLU A 71 -5.26 -19.62 12.84
CA GLU A 71 -3.83 -19.83 13.00
C GLU A 71 -3.00 -18.60 12.57
N ALA A 72 -3.32 -18.03 11.42
CA ALA A 72 -2.66 -16.82 10.93
C ALA A 72 -2.89 -15.63 11.87
N TYR A 73 -4.12 -15.44 12.36
CA TYR A 73 -4.47 -14.39 13.33
C TYR A 73 -3.70 -14.54 14.64
N SER A 74 -3.56 -15.77 15.12
CA SER A 74 -2.77 -16.07 16.32
C SER A 74 -1.29 -15.74 16.13
N LYS A 75 -0.70 -16.10 14.97
CA LYS A 75 0.71 -15.79 14.64
C LYS A 75 0.98 -14.29 14.58
N ILE A 76 0.06 -13.52 14.03
CA ILE A 76 0.15 -12.05 13.92
C ILE A 76 -0.16 -11.38 15.27
N ARG A 77 -0.69 -12.12 16.24
CA ARG A 77 -1.16 -11.62 17.55
C ARG A 77 -2.33 -10.66 17.42
N VAL A 78 -3.34 -11.01 16.63
CA VAL A 78 -4.66 -10.37 16.68
C VAL A 78 -5.18 -10.49 18.13
N CYS A 79 -5.74 -9.41 18.68
CA CYS A 79 -6.16 -9.42 20.08
C CYS A 79 -7.53 -10.05 20.30
N GLY A 80 -8.42 -10.06 19.29
CA GLY A 80 -9.75 -10.65 19.36
C GLY A 80 -10.58 -10.34 18.13
N ILE A 81 -11.77 -10.93 18.07
CA ILE A 81 -12.78 -10.73 17.03
C ILE A 81 -14.08 -10.23 17.68
N LEU A 82 -14.62 -9.14 17.18
CA LEU A 82 -15.90 -8.56 17.61
C LEU A 82 -16.92 -8.68 16.49
N LEU A 83 -18.00 -9.42 16.75
CA LEU A 83 -19.09 -9.70 15.82
C LEU A 83 -20.36 -9.01 16.27
N ARG A 84 -21.25 -8.69 15.33
CA ARG A 84 -22.63 -8.28 15.62
C ARG A 84 -23.58 -9.44 15.38
N SER A 85 -24.56 -9.62 16.26
CA SER A 85 -25.51 -10.74 16.23
C SER A 85 -26.50 -10.63 15.07
N ASN A 86 -26.17 -11.23 13.94
CA ASN A 86 -27.13 -11.60 12.89
C ASN A 86 -26.69 -12.94 12.26
N VAL A 87 -26.21 -13.86 13.10
CA VAL A 87 -25.44 -15.03 12.68
C VAL A 87 -26.27 -16.29 12.81
N ASP A 88 -26.18 -17.14 11.79
CA ASP A 88 -26.58 -18.54 11.90
C ASP A 88 -25.81 -19.21 13.05
N LYS A 89 -26.53 -19.87 13.96
CA LYS A 89 -25.96 -20.52 15.15
C LYS A 89 -24.90 -21.58 14.81
N ALA A 90 -25.06 -22.29 13.70
CA ALA A 90 -24.10 -23.32 13.28
C ALA A 90 -22.76 -22.71 12.87
N ALA A 91 -22.79 -21.65 12.10
CA ALA A 91 -21.60 -20.93 11.67
C ALA A 91 -20.87 -20.23 12.83
N LEU A 92 -21.64 -19.68 13.78
CA LEU A 92 -21.08 -19.12 15.00
C LEU A 92 -20.35 -20.18 15.83
N HIS A 93 -20.90 -21.38 15.90
CA HIS A 93 -20.29 -22.51 16.61
C HIS A 93 -18.97 -22.95 15.95
N SER A 94 -18.92 -23.05 14.63
CA SER A 94 -17.69 -23.38 13.90
C SER A 94 -16.60 -22.32 14.12
N LEU A 95 -16.97 -21.04 14.06
CA LEU A 95 -16.04 -19.93 14.32
C LEU A 95 -15.48 -19.96 15.75
N THR A 96 -16.36 -20.11 16.75
CA THR A 96 -15.95 -20.13 18.16
C THR A 96 -15.07 -21.32 18.48
N ASN A 97 -15.33 -22.48 17.90
CA ASN A 97 -14.48 -23.67 18.06
C ASN A 97 -13.09 -23.45 17.43
N ALA A 98 -13.03 -22.95 16.20
CA ALA A 98 -11.77 -22.65 15.55
C ALA A 98 -10.97 -21.60 16.32
N ALA A 99 -11.59 -20.47 16.69
CA ALA A 99 -10.93 -19.40 17.45
C ALA A 99 -10.47 -19.87 18.85
N GLY A 100 -11.28 -20.70 19.52
CA GLY A 100 -10.95 -21.27 20.82
C GLY A 100 -9.70 -22.15 20.82
N ARG A 101 -9.48 -22.94 19.76
CA ARG A 101 -8.26 -23.75 19.59
C ARG A 101 -6.99 -22.90 19.54
N TYR A 102 -7.07 -21.69 19.01
CA TYR A 102 -5.95 -20.74 18.91
C TYR A 102 -5.96 -19.70 20.04
N ASN A 103 -6.86 -19.88 21.03
CA ASN A 103 -6.98 -19.03 22.20
C ASN A 103 -7.21 -17.54 21.83
N LEU A 104 -8.07 -17.32 20.82
CA LEU A 104 -8.44 -16.01 20.29
C LEU A 104 -9.84 -15.63 20.78
N PRO A 105 -10.01 -14.54 21.54
CA PRO A 105 -11.32 -14.11 22.02
C PRO A 105 -12.29 -13.77 20.89
N VAL A 106 -13.50 -14.31 20.98
CA VAL A 106 -14.62 -13.93 20.10
C VAL A 106 -15.71 -13.31 20.97
N LEU A 107 -16.10 -12.11 20.57
CA LEU A 107 -17.13 -11.32 21.26
C LEU A 107 -18.33 -11.13 20.33
N LEU A 108 -19.51 -11.15 20.89
CA LEU A 108 -20.76 -10.98 20.14
C LEU A 108 -21.57 -9.83 20.72
N LEU A 109 -21.82 -8.81 19.90
CA LEU A 109 -22.69 -7.69 20.19
C LEU A 109 -24.15 -8.03 19.87
N PRO A 110 -25.12 -7.46 20.59
CA PRO A 110 -26.53 -7.55 20.23
C PRO A 110 -26.84 -7.04 18.82
N GLU A 111 -27.91 -7.54 18.21
CA GLU A 111 -28.31 -7.18 16.84
C GLU A 111 -28.66 -5.69 16.68
N ASP A 112 -29.23 -5.11 17.70
CA ASP A 112 -29.64 -3.69 17.77
C ASP A 112 -28.47 -2.73 18.03
N THR A 113 -27.25 -3.25 18.21
CA THR A 113 -26.07 -2.43 18.48
C THR A 113 -25.70 -1.60 17.26
N ILE A 114 -25.55 -0.30 17.46
CA ILE A 114 -25.10 0.64 16.43
C ILE A 114 -23.57 0.54 16.29
N MET A 115 -23.08 -0.15 15.26
CA MET A 115 -21.64 -0.37 15.04
C MET A 115 -20.82 0.91 14.97
N SER A 116 -21.35 1.99 14.40
CA SER A 116 -20.66 3.29 14.37
C SER A 116 -20.40 3.85 15.79
N SER A 117 -21.31 3.61 16.73
CA SER A 117 -21.11 4.02 18.14
C SER A 117 -20.02 3.19 18.82
N VAL A 118 -19.98 1.88 18.55
CA VAL A 118 -18.91 0.98 19.05
C VAL A 118 -17.56 1.39 18.51
N ILE A 119 -17.47 1.61 17.20
CA ILE A 119 -16.23 2.04 16.54
C ILE A 119 -15.73 3.37 17.09
N SER A 120 -16.64 4.36 17.20
CA SER A 120 -16.31 5.67 17.73
C SER A 120 -15.88 5.59 19.20
N GLY A 121 -16.56 4.74 19.99
CA GLY A 121 -16.22 4.51 21.39
C GLY A 121 -14.84 3.87 21.56
N ILE A 122 -14.55 2.79 20.83
CA ILE A 122 -13.24 2.13 20.89
C ILE A 122 -12.13 3.11 20.45
N ASN A 123 -12.32 3.83 19.35
CA ASN A 123 -11.35 4.81 18.88
C ASN A 123 -11.13 5.93 19.92
N TYR A 124 -12.21 6.39 20.59
CA TYR A 124 -12.09 7.37 21.66
C TYR A 124 -11.21 6.85 22.81
N GLU A 125 -11.43 5.61 23.26
CA GLU A 125 -10.64 5.02 24.35
C GLU A 125 -9.17 4.81 23.96
N LEU A 126 -8.92 4.33 22.72
CA LEU A 126 -7.58 4.16 22.20
C LEU A 126 -6.83 5.50 22.16
N LEU A 127 -7.50 6.57 21.81
CA LEU A 127 -6.93 7.91 21.74
C LEU A 127 -6.76 8.53 23.14
N TYR A 128 -7.78 8.45 23.98
CA TYR A 128 -7.78 9.03 25.33
C TYR A 128 -6.69 8.43 26.24
N ILE A 129 -6.55 7.09 26.21
CA ILE A 129 -5.56 6.38 27.04
C ILE A 129 -4.13 6.53 26.48
N SER A 130 -3.97 6.68 25.17
CA SER A 130 -2.68 6.92 24.55
C SER A 130 -2.16 8.35 24.67
N GLY A 131 -2.97 9.26 25.27
CA GLY A 131 -2.58 10.67 25.46
C GLY A 131 -2.65 11.50 24.18
N TYR A 132 -3.40 11.03 23.16
CA TYR A 132 -3.53 11.74 21.89
C TYR A 132 -4.52 12.89 21.95
N ASP A 133 -4.15 13.98 21.29
CA ASP A 133 -4.97 15.15 21.13
C ASP A 133 -6.22 14.84 20.28
N LEU A 134 -7.41 15.12 20.80
CA LEU A 134 -8.70 14.87 20.14
C LEU A 134 -8.82 15.53 18.75
N THR A 135 -7.99 16.51 18.45
CA THR A 135 -7.96 17.16 17.13
C THR A 135 -7.49 16.22 16.03
N HIS A 136 -6.62 15.25 16.32
CA HIS A 136 -6.17 14.26 15.34
C HIS A 136 -7.26 13.26 14.99
N SER A 137 -8.13 12.89 15.92
CA SER A 137 -9.26 11.99 15.67
C SER A 137 -10.23 12.53 14.62
N TYR A 138 -10.46 13.83 14.56
CA TYR A 138 -11.34 14.45 13.56
C TYR A 138 -10.71 14.45 12.16
N GLU A 139 -9.42 14.76 12.06
CA GLU A 139 -8.69 14.70 10.79
C GLU A 139 -8.66 13.25 10.26
N ASP A 140 -8.31 12.28 11.10
CA ASP A 140 -8.26 10.87 10.76
C ASP A 140 -9.61 10.35 10.24
N ASN A 141 -10.68 10.59 11.00
CA ASN A 141 -12.02 10.15 10.61
C ASN A 141 -12.45 10.81 9.28
N PHE A 142 -12.21 12.11 9.14
CA PHE A 142 -12.52 12.82 7.90
C PHE A 142 -11.78 12.21 6.70
N ILE A 143 -10.47 12.00 6.82
CA ILE A 143 -9.66 11.44 5.74
C ILE A 143 -10.11 10.02 5.40
N GLN A 144 -10.34 9.18 6.41
CA GLN A 144 -10.82 7.80 6.21
C GLN A 144 -12.17 7.77 5.47
N GLU A 145 -13.11 8.60 5.89
CA GLU A 145 -14.42 8.69 5.23
C GLU A 145 -14.32 9.22 3.80
N MET A 146 -13.50 10.26 3.55
CA MET A 146 -13.36 10.84 2.21
C MET A 146 -12.72 9.88 1.20
N ILE A 147 -11.85 8.98 1.67
CA ILE A 147 -11.11 8.08 0.79
C ILE A 147 -11.80 6.71 0.67
N PHE A 148 -12.34 6.17 1.76
CA PHE A 148 -12.77 4.77 1.81
C PHE A 148 -14.28 4.55 1.89
N ALA A 149 -15.07 5.53 2.35
CA ALA A 149 -16.51 5.39 2.39
C ALA A 149 -17.16 5.75 1.04
N GLU A 150 -18.26 5.06 0.71
CA GLU A 150 -19.15 5.49 -0.36
C GLU A 150 -20.00 6.67 0.15
N GLN A 151 -19.81 7.83 -0.42
CA GLN A 151 -20.53 9.03 -0.01
C GLN A 151 -21.13 9.78 -1.20
N ASP A 152 -22.30 10.40 -0.96
CA ASP A 152 -22.85 11.37 -1.88
C ASP A 152 -21.95 12.62 -1.97
N THR A 153 -21.76 13.10 -3.18
CA THR A 153 -20.92 14.27 -3.49
C THR A 153 -21.28 15.50 -2.64
N LYS A 154 -22.57 15.72 -2.36
CA LYS A 154 -23.03 16.85 -1.52
C LYS A 154 -22.54 16.71 -0.08
N MET A 155 -22.59 15.50 0.47
CA MET A 155 -22.07 15.20 1.81
C MET A 155 -20.56 15.43 1.89
N MET A 156 -19.80 14.93 0.91
CA MET A 156 -18.35 15.14 0.81
C MET A 156 -18.00 16.62 0.82
N LEU A 157 -18.64 17.42 -0.02
CA LEU A 157 -18.39 18.87 -0.10
C LEU A 157 -18.76 19.60 1.20
N ARG A 158 -19.86 19.20 1.86
CA ARG A 158 -20.26 19.77 3.16
C ARG A 158 -19.22 19.49 4.24
N ARG A 159 -18.76 18.24 4.37
CA ARG A 159 -17.73 17.83 5.33
C ARG A 159 -16.40 18.51 5.04
N ALA A 160 -15.99 18.60 3.78
CA ALA A 160 -14.78 19.30 3.38
C ALA A 160 -14.77 20.77 3.85
N ARG A 161 -15.91 21.47 3.69
CA ARG A 161 -16.05 22.84 4.21
C ARG A 161 -15.93 22.92 5.73
N MET A 162 -16.46 21.95 6.48
CA MET A 162 -16.30 21.88 7.93
C MET A 162 -14.82 21.72 8.35
N MET A 163 -14.01 21.03 7.53
CA MET A 163 -12.56 20.91 7.72
C MET A 163 -11.78 22.08 7.13
N GLY A 164 -12.45 23.17 6.76
CA GLY A 164 -11.84 24.37 6.22
C GLY A 164 -11.26 24.23 4.81
N ILE A 165 -11.66 23.20 4.05
CA ILE A 165 -11.27 23.03 2.64
C ILE A 165 -12.12 23.95 1.79
N ARG A 166 -11.47 24.83 1.02
CA ARG A 166 -12.13 25.80 0.14
C ARG A 166 -12.40 25.20 -1.25
N VAL A 167 -13.41 25.73 -1.94
CA VAL A 167 -13.80 25.25 -3.27
C VAL A 167 -12.70 25.43 -4.33
N ASN A 168 -11.81 26.41 -4.14
CA ASN A 168 -10.74 26.78 -5.09
C ASN A 168 -9.38 26.19 -4.71
N GLU A 169 -9.34 25.22 -3.79
CA GLU A 169 -8.09 24.57 -3.41
C GLU A 169 -7.85 23.34 -4.24
N PHE A 170 -6.62 23.22 -4.75
CA PHE A 170 -6.12 21.95 -5.26
C PHE A 170 -5.71 21.06 -4.10
N LEU A 171 -6.14 19.82 -4.16
CA LEU A 171 -5.89 18.80 -3.16
C LEU A 171 -5.03 17.70 -3.78
N CYS A 172 -4.07 17.24 -3.00
CA CYS A 172 -3.21 16.11 -3.38
C CYS A 172 -2.99 15.21 -2.18
N VAL A 173 -3.10 13.90 -2.37
CA VAL A 173 -2.71 12.92 -1.36
C VAL A 173 -1.23 12.61 -1.51
N ILE A 174 -0.51 12.68 -0.39
CA ILE A 174 0.89 12.33 -0.29
C ILE A 174 1.02 11.20 0.74
N LEU A 175 1.58 10.08 0.35
CA LEU A 175 1.86 8.95 1.23
C LEU A 175 3.36 8.91 1.53
N ILE A 176 3.71 8.78 2.82
CA ILE A 176 5.09 8.82 3.30
C ILE A 176 5.33 7.60 4.15
N MET A 177 6.35 6.82 3.81
CA MET A 177 6.70 5.60 4.53
C MET A 177 8.20 5.57 4.88
N PRO A 178 8.54 5.52 6.17
CA PRO A 178 9.91 5.29 6.60
C PRO A 178 10.29 3.82 6.39
N SER A 179 11.54 3.55 5.97
CA SER A 179 12.05 2.19 5.74
C SER A 179 12.28 1.40 7.02
N LYS A 180 12.23 2.03 8.18
CA LYS A 180 12.39 1.42 9.50
C LYS A 180 11.25 1.83 10.42
N ASN A 181 11.02 1.03 11.46
CA ASN A 181 10.04 1.38 12.48
C ASN A 181 10.46 2.66 13.21
N VAL A 182 9.53 3.61 13.25
CA VAL A 182 9.62 4.87 13.99
C VAL A 182 8.36 5.03 14.84
N ASP A 183 8.37 5.97 15.79
CA ASP A 183 7.11 6.45 16.37
C ASP A 183 6.34 7.18 15.26
N ILE A 184 5.31 6.53 14.73
CA ILE A 184 4.60 6.98 13.53
C ILE A 184 3.84 8.30 13.77
N TYR A 185 3.43 8.56 14.98
CA TYR A 185 2.72 9.79 15.32
C TYR A 185 3.67 10.96 15.44
N GLU A 186 4.80 10.78 16.14
CA GLU A 186 5.86 11.78 16.15
C GLU A 186 6.36 12.04 14.73
N PHE A 187 6.53 10.97 13.93
CA PHE A 187 6.90 11.11 12.53
C PHE A 187 5.86 11.90 11.72
N MET A 188 4.57 11.67 11.94
CA MET A 188 3.49 12.44 11.31
C MET A 188 3.57 13.92 11.67
N HIS A 189 3.80 14.27 12.94
CA HIS A 189 4.01 15.66 13.35
C HIS A 189 5.19 16.31 12.62
N GLN A 190 6.28 15.55 12.45
CA GLN A 190 7.44 16.05 11.71
C GLN A 190 7.13 16.20 10.21
N CYS A 191 6.34 15.31 9.62
CA CYS A 191 5.87 15.46 8.25
C CYS A 191 5.00 16.72 8.07
N LYS A 192 4.03 16.97 8.98
CA LYS A 192 3.21 18.19 8.97
C LYS A 192 4.08 19.44 9.09
N ALA A 193 5.00 19.49 10.04
CA ALA A 193 5.91 20.62 10.25
C ALA A 193 6.83 20.85 9.03
N ALA A 194 7.35 19.80 8.43
CA ALA A 194 8.22 19.87 7.25
C ALA A 194 7.47 20.34 6.00
N TRP A 195 6.19 19.97 5.84
CA TRP A 195 5.32 20.39 4.75
C TRP A 195 5.01 21.89 4.79
N GLY A 196 4.63 22.41 5.93
CA GLY A 196 4.53 23.85 6.24
C GLY A 196 3.16 24.49 6.02
N SER A 197 2.28 24.03 5.17
CA SER A 197 0.99 24.68 4.83
C SER A 197 -0.22 24.00 5.48
N SER A 198 -0.17 23.72 6.76
CA SER A 198 -1.25 23.10 7.56
C SER A 198 -2.00 21.97 6.83
N PRO A 199 -1.32 20.90 6.41
CA PRO A 199 -1.96 19.78 5.73
C PRO A 199 -2.85 19.02 6.72
N LEU A 200 -3.91 18.39 6.23
CA LEU A 200 -4.58 17.37 7.01
C LEU A 200 -3.70 16.11 6.98
N ALA A 201 -3.66 15.38 8.08
CA ALA A 201 -2.82 14.20 8.18
C ALA A 201 -3.49 13.07 8.96
N CYS A 202 -3.20 11.85 8.56
CA CYS A 202 -3.51 10.65 9.34
C CYS A 202 -2.40 9.61 9.20
N THR A 203 -2.43 8.60 10.06
CA THR A 203 -1.52 7.47 10.00
C THR A 203 -2.26 6.21 9.57
N ARG A 204 -1.60 5.36 8.78
CA ARG A 204 -2.12 4.06 8.38
C ARG A 204 -0.98 3.10 8.06
N ASN A 205 -0.97 1.90 8.70
CA ASN A 205 -0.04 0.82 8.36
C ASN A 205 1.43 1.28 8.27
N ASN A 206 1.97 1.90 9.32
CA ASN A 206 3.33 2.42 9.37
C ASN A 206 3.64 3.48 8.28
N SER A 207 2.61 4.12 7.74
CA SER A 207 2.74 5.23 6.81
C SER A 207 1.97 6.45 7.28
N VAL A 208 2.43 7.62 6.88
CA VAL A 208 1.73 8.90 7.06
C VAL A 208 1.05 9.26 5.76
N MET A 209 -0.21 9.65 5.85
CA MET A 209 -0.97 10.23 4.74
C MET A 209 -1.18 11.71 5.01
N LEU A 210 -0.71 12.55 4.10
CA LEU A 210 -1.00 13.98 4.10
C LEU A 210 -1.98 14.32 2.97
N ILE A 211 -2.89 15.24 3.24
CA ILE A 211 -3.66 15.93 2.20
C ILE A 211 -3.07 17.32 2.08
N GLY A 212 -2.24 17.52 1.06
CA GLY A 212 -1.69 18.80 0.68
C GLY A 212 -2.78 19.68 0.07
N ARG A 213 -2.71 21.00 0.35
CA ARG A 213 -3.70 22.00 -0.06
C ARG A 213 -2.99 23.20 -0.66
N LEU A 214 -3.38 23.63 -1.87
CA LEU A 214 -2.82 24.81 -2.54
C LEU A 214 -3.91 25.64 -3.20
N THR A 215 -3.81 26.96 -3.07
CA THR A 215 -4.65 27.91 -3.82
C THR A 215 -3.78 28.59 -4.88
N VAL A 216 -3.71 27.95 -6.04
CA VAL A 216 -2.85 28.36 -7.17
C VAL A 216 -3.54 28.04 -8.49
N GLN A 217 -2.96 28.46 -9.64
CA GLN A 217 -3.44 28.02 -10.95
C GLN A 217 -3.11 26.54 -11.20
N TYR A 218 -3.93 25.84 -11.96
CA TYR A 218 -3.83 24.39 -12.20
C TYR A 218 -2.44 23.97 -12.69
N GLU A 219 -1.90 24.68 -13.66
CA GLU A 219 -0.60 24.36 -14.28
C GLU A 219 0.57 24.41 -13.30
N GLN A 220 0.44 25.18 -12.22
CA GLN A 220 1.46 25.32 -11.19
C GLN A 220 1.29 24.33 -10.03
N ALA A 221 0.07 23.82 -9.81
CA ALA A 221 -0.26 23.00 -8.64
C ALA A 221 0.62 21.73 -8.57
N ASN A 222 0.72 20.96 -9.64
CA ASN A 222 1.51 19.74 -9.69
C ASN A 222 2.99 20.00 -9.38
N LYS A 223 3.58 21.03 -10.02
CA LYS A 223 4.98 21.39 -9.81
C LYS A 223 5.26 21.81 -8.36
N LEU A 224 4.35 22.56 -7.76
CA LEU A 224 4.49 23.01 -6.37
C LEU A 224 4.37 21.84 -5.40
N PHE A 225 3.41 20.93 -5.59
CA PHE A 225 3.30 19.72 -4.75
C PHE A 225 4.57 18.87 -4.81
N CYS A 226 5.16 18.66 -5.98
CA CYS A 226 6.43 17.96 -6.12
C CYS A 226 7.55 18.67 -5.36
N THR A 227 7.72 19.98 -5.57
CA THR A 227 8.77 20.77 -4.91
C THR A 227 8.60 20.75 -3.38
N MET A 228 7.36 20.87 -2.88
CA MET A 228 7.09 20.79 -1.43
C MET A 228 7.43 19.41 -0.87
N ALA A 229 7.11 18.34 -1.59
CA ALA A 229 7.43 16.98 -1.16
C ALA A 229 8.94 16.71 -1.15
N GLU A 230 9.68 17.18 -2.14
CA GLU A 230 11.15 17.10 -2.16
C GLU A 230 11.78 17.86 -0.99
N ASN A 231 11.32 19.08 -0.73
CA ASN A 231 11.76 19.88 0.42
C ASN A 231 11.44 19.19 1.76
N MET A 232 10.25 18.60 1.87
CA MET A 232 9.86 17.82 3.04
C MET A 232 10.79 16.62 3.21
N ALA A 233 11.02 15.85 2.14
CA ALA A 233 11.93 14.69 2.15
C ALA A 233 13.33 15.09 2.64
N GLN A 234 13.87 16.19 2.17
CA GLN A 234 15.18 16.69 2.58
C GLN A 234 15.23 17.02 4.08
N LYS A 235 14.20 17.71 4.62
CA LYS A 235 14.11 18.03 6.05
C LYS A 235 13.98 16.77 6.90
N LEU A 236 13.16 15.80 6.46
CA LEU A 236 12.97 14.55 7.18
C LEU A 236 14.24 13.69 7.19
N ARG A 237 15.01 13.63 6.10
CA ARG A 237 16.29 12.93 6.06
C ARG A 237 17.31 13.52 7.02
N GLN A 238 17.32 14.85 7.21
CA GLN A 238 18.20 15.51 8.19
C GLN A 238 17.81 15.11 9.63
N LYS A 239 16.52 14.94 9.90
CA LYS A 239 16.02 14.61 11.24
C LYS A 239 16.10 13.11 11.55
N TYR A 240 16.02 12.25 10.53
CA TYR A 240 16.05 10.79 10.65
C TYR A 240 17.23 10.20 9.86
N PRO A 241 18.47 10.43 10.32
CA PRO A 241 19.65 9.94 9.60
C PRO A 241 19.67 8.40 9.56
N GLY A 242 19.97 7.84 8.39
CA GLY A 242 20.02 6.38 8.17
C GLY A 242 18.65 5.70 8.04
N ILE A 243 17.56 6.48 7.89
CA ILE A 243 16.23 6.00 7.53
C ILE A 243 15.89 6.52 6.13
N ARG A 244 15.67 5.62 5.17
CA ARG A 244 15.14 5.97 3.86
C ARG A 244 13.67 6.35 4.02
N ILE A 245 13.25 7.46 3.44
CA ILE A 245 11.88 7.97 3.53
C ILE A 245 11.31 7.98 2.12
N ASN A 246 10.40 7.03 1.86
CA ASN A 246 9.74 6.88 0.57
C ASN A 246 8.47 7.73 0.54
N ILE A 247 8.28 8.47 -0.54
CA ILE A 247 7.16 9.39 -0.71
C ILE A 247 6.50 9.16 -2.07
N GLY A 248 5.23 8.80 -2.03
CA GLY A 248 4.37 8.74 -3.20
C GLY A 248 3.40 9.91 -3.24
N ILE A 249 3.35 10.62 -4.36
CA ILE A 249 2.50 11.80 -4.57
C ILE A 249 1.46 11.46 -5.61
N GLY A 250 0.17 11.60 -5.26
CA GLY A 250 -0.95 11.38 -6.17
C GLY A 250 -1.12 12.51 -7.18
N HIS A 251 -2.03 12.31 -8.14
CA HIS A 251 -2.48 13.39 -9.00
C HIS A 251 -3.25 14.42 -8.19
N CYS A 252 -3.02 15.70 -8.43
CA CYS A 252 -3.75 16.75 -7.75
C CYS A 252 -5.10 17.04 -8.43
N HIS A 253 -6.11 17.33 -7.62
CA HIS A 253 -7.47 17.59 -8.09
C HIS A 253 -8.01 18.90 -7.53
N PRO A 254 -8.85 19.63 -8.30
CA PRO A 254 -9.42 20.91 -7.87
C PRO A 254 -10.57 20.79 -6.87
N ASN A 255 -10.84 19.58 -6.35
CA ASN A 255 -11.91 19.36 -5.37
C ASN A 255 -11.70 18.07 -4.58
N VAL A 256 -12.44 17.94 -3.47
CA VAL A 256 -12.37 16.81 -2.56
C VAL A 256 -12.97 15.52 -3.12
N VAL A 257 -13.83 15.61 -4.12
CA VAL A 257 -14.56 14.45 -4.67
C VAL A 257 -13.61 13.40 -5.27
N ASN A 258 -12.51 13.87 -5.83
CA ASN A 258 -11.50 13.01 -6.43
C ASN A 258 -10.34 12.61 -5.48
N LEU A 259 -10.50 12.87 -4.17
CA LEU A 259 -9.45 12.58 -3.20
C LEU A 259 -9.12 11.09 -3.13
N ARG A 260 -10.14 10.23 -3.31
CA ARG A 260 -9.96 8.78 -3.42
C ARG A 260 -9.06 8.40 -4.59
N ASN A 261 -9.23 9.02 -5.76
CA ASN A 261 -8.36 8.76 -6.91
C ASN A 261 -6.93 9.23 -6.64
N SER A 262 -6.76 10.41 -6.02
CA SER A 262 -5.44 10.90 -5.60
C SER A 262 -4.75 9.93 -4.63
N TYR A 263 -5.49 9.31 -3.71
CA TYR A 263 -4.95 8.29 -2.81
C TYR A 263 -4.44 7.05 -3.54
N PHE A 264 -5.23 6.48 -4.46
CA PHE A 264 -4.76 5.31 -5.23
C PHE A 264 -3.55 5.65 -6.09
N ASN A 265 -3.54 6.84 -6.70
CA ASN A 265 -2.39 7.33 -7.45
C ASN A 265 -1.15 7.50 -6.56
N ALA A 266 -1.30 8.06 -5.35
CA ALA A 266 -0.22 8.19 -4.38
C ALA A 266 0.30 6.82 -3.92
N LYS A 267 -0.59 5.84 -3.75
CA LYS A 267 -0.24 4.47 -3.39
C LYS A 267 0.62 3.82 -4.48
N THR A 268 0.23 3.95 -5.74
CA THR A 268 1.01 3.47 -6.89
C THR A 268 2.38 4.15 -6.94
N ALA A 269 2.43 5.46 -6.73
CA ALA A 269 3.68 6.22 -6.70
C ALA A 269 4.57 5.82 -5.50
N LEU A 270 3.99 5.52 -4.34
CA LEU A 270 4.73 5.04 -3.17
C LEU A 270 5.33 3.66 -3.40
N LEU A 271 4.59 2.74 -4.03
CA LEU A 271 5.12 1.43 -4.42
C LEU A 271 6.33 1.58 -5.35
N ALA A 272 6.27 2.49 -6.31
CA ALA A 272 7.41 2.80 -7.17
C ALA A 272 8.59 3.42 -6.39
N ALA A 273 8.33 4.28 -5.39
CA ALA A 273 9.37 4.88 -4.55
C ALA A 273 10.07 3.85 -3.64
N ILE A 274 9.35 2.81 -3.22
CA ILE A 274 9.89 1.72 -2.42
C ILE A 274 10.72 0.77 -3.28
N SER A 275 10.35 0.61 -4.55
CA SER A 275 11.03 -0.25 -5.52
C SER A 275 12.45 0.25 -5.81
N ASP A 276 13.41 -0.67 -5.87
CA ASP A 276 14.81 -0.32 -6.14
C ASP A 276 15.04 0.11 -7.60
N SER A 277 14.14 -0.25 -8.53
CA SER A 277 14.21 0.11 -9.94
C SER A 277 14.10 1.61 -10.20
N PHE A 278 13.33 2.33 -9.39
CA PHE A 278 13.16 3.77 -9.59
C PHE A 278 14.31 4.61 -9.03
N GLN A 279 15.07 4.08 -8.07
CA GLN A 279 16.18 4.77 -7.38
C GLN A 279 15.83 6.20 -6.90
N LYS A 280 14.54 6.45 -6.67
CA LYS A 280 14.01 7.74 -6.22
C LYS A 280 13.16 7.54 -4.98
N ASP A 281 13.45 8.29 -3.94
CA ASP A 281 12.66 8.25 -2.71
C ASP A 281 11.35 9.04 -2.83
N VAL A 282 11.27 10.00 -3.75
CA VAL A 282 10.09 10.83 -4.01
C VAL A 282 9.62 10.57 -5.44
N VAL A 283 8.42 10.03 -5.58
CA VAL A 283 7.82 9.70 -6.88
C VAL A 283 6.47 10.37 -7.01
N TYR A 284 6.26 11.03 -8.12
CA TYR A 284 4.98 11.63 -8.49
C TYR A 284 4.26 10.74 -9.51
N TYR A 285 2.98 10.43 -9.25
CA TYR A 285 2.20 9.54 -10.08
C TYR A 285 2.22 9.90 -11.57
N ASP A 286 2.12 11.19 -11.91
CA ASP A 286 2.09 11.63 -13.31
C ASP A 286 3.40 11.35 -14.06
N GLN A 287 4.51 11.13 -13.36
CA GLN A 287 5.81 10.81 -13.92
C GLN A 287 6.07 9.31 -14.11
N LEU A 288 5.15 8.45 -13.68
CA LEU A 288 5.33 6.99 -13.74
C LEU A 288 5.27 6.41 -15.16
N GLY A 289 4.73 7.13 -16.14
CA GLY A 289 4.62 6.61 -17.50
C GLY A 289 3.88 5.28 -17.56
N ILE A 290 4.50 4.28 -18.19
CA ILE A 290 3.93 2.93 -18.36
C ILE A 290 3.69 2.20 -17.02
N TYR A 291 4.46 2.52 -15.98
CA TYR A 291 4.31 1.89 -14.67
C TYR A 291 2.95 2.13 -14.03
N LYS A 292 2.21 3.20 -14.41
CA LYS A 292 0.81 3.39 -14.01
C LYS A 292 -0.05 2.18 -14.36
N VAL A 293 0.14 1.64 -15.55
CA VAL A 293 -0.60 0.49 -16.06
C VAL A 293 -0.11 -0.80 -15.41
N LEU A 294 1.20 -0.96 -15.26
CA LEU A 294 1.79 -2.16 -14.68
C LEU A 294 1.36 -2.39 -13.23
N PHE A 295 1.30 -1.33 -12.42
CA PHE A 295 0.82 -1.44 -11.03
C PHE A 295 -0.69 -1.73 -10.92
N ASP A 296 -1.50 -1.42 -11.94
CA ASP A 296 -2.94 -1.69 -11.98
C ASP A 296 -3.27 -3.12 -12.46
N ILE A 297 -2.32 -3.85 -13.03
CA ILE A 297 -2.53 -5.21 -13.51
C ILE A 297 -2.73 -6.16 -12.34
N LYS A 298 -3.94 -6.73 -12.21
CA LYS A 298 -4.30 -7.68 -11.15
C LYS A 298 -3.79 -9.09 -11.41
N ASN A 299 -3.80 -9.53 -12.68
CA ASN A 299 -3.30 -10.84 -13.07
C ASN A 299 -1.83 -10.76 -13.50
N ARG A 300 -0.96 -11.13 -12.59
CA ARG A 300 0.50 -11.10 -12.78
C ARG A 300 1.01 -12.18 -13.74
N GLU A 301 0.29 -13.28 -13.91
CA GLU A 301 0.69 -14.36 -14.82
C GLU A 301 0.92 -13.86 -16.25
N ASN A 302 0.04 -12.96 -16.73
CA ASN A 302 0.21 -12.34 -18.05
C ASN A 302 1.46 -11.46 -18.15
N VAL A 303 1.86 -10.81 -17.05
CA VAL A 303 3.08 -9.98 -16.99
C VAL A 303 4.32 -10.87 -17.06
N TYR A 304 4.35 -11.94 -16.27
CA TYR A 304 5.42 -12.95 -16.32
C TYR A 304 5.52 -13.63 -17.69
N ALA A 305 4.37 -14.01 -18.28
CA ALA A 305 4.32 -14.64 -19.59
C ALA A 305 4.90 -13.71 -20.67
N LEU A 306 4.47 -12.44 -20.73
CA LEU A 306 4.96 -11.47 -21.70
C LEU A 306 6.46 -11.17 -21.53
N ARG A 307 6.93 -11.02 -20.30
CA ARG A 307 8.36 -10.86 -20.01
C ARG A 307 9.16 -12.07 -20.49
N SER A 308 8.66 -13.30 -20.24
CA SER A 308 9.33 -14.53 -20.64
C SER A 308 9.31 -14.73 -22.16
N GLU A 309 8.26 -14.31 -22.82
CA GLU A 309 8.16 -14.33 -24.29
C GLU A 309 9.20 -13.40 -24.95
N ILE A 310 9.33 -12.17 -24.43
CA ILE A 310 10.22 -11.17 -25.01
C ILE A 310 11.69 -11.43 -24.63
N LEU A 311 11.99 -11.60 -23.33
CA LEU A 311 13.36 -11.67 -22.84
C LEU A 311 13.89 -13.08 -22.65
N GLY A 312 13.02 -14.09 -22.53
CA GLY A 312 13.43 -15.47 -22.28
C GLY A 312 14.43 -16.00 -23.31
N PRO A 313 14.18 -15.86 -24.62
CA PRO A 313 15.13 -16.29 -25.66
C PRO A 313 16.49 -15.57 -25.56
N ILE A 314 16.51 -14.28 -25.17
CA ILE A 314 17.74 -13.49 -25.07
C ILE A 314 18.56 -13.95 -23.86
N ILE A 315 17.92 -14.09 -22.71
CA ILE A 315 18.58 -14.54 -21.47
C ILE A 315 19.15 -15.94 -21.65
N LYS A 316 18.37 -16.85 -22.26
CA LYS A 316 18.83 -18.22 -22.54
C LYS A 316 20.05 -18.22 -23.46
N TYR A 317 20.04 -17.41 -24.51
CA TYR A 317 21.16 -17.30 -25.45
C TYR A 317 22.42 -16.75 -24.75
N ASP A 318 22.26 -15.72 -23.93
CA ASP A 318 23.37 -15.13 -23.16
C ASP A 318 23.99 -16.15 -22.21
N ASP A 319 23.17 -16.98 -21.51
CA ASP A 319 23.63 -18.03 -20.61
C ASP A 319 24.38 -19.15 -21.36
N GLU A 320 23.86 -19.60 -22.50
CA GLU A 320 24.44 -20.68 -23.30
C GLU A 320 25.75 -20.28 -24.01
N HIS A 321 25.84 -19.01 -24.45
CA HIS A 321 26.97 -18.55 -25.26
C HIS A 321 27.91 -17.59 -24.53
N GLN A 322 27.63 -17.34 -23.23
CA GLN A 322 28.42 -16.40 -22.40
C GLN A 322 28.51 -15.03 -23.07
N THR A 323 27.41 -14.57 -23.66
CA THR A 323 27.27 -13.26 -24.27
C THR A 323 26.57 -12.27 -23.33
N ASP A 324 26.46 -11.01 -23.72
CA ASP A 324 25.77 -9.94 -23.00
C ASP A 324 24.89 -9.18 -24.00
N PHE A 325 23.95 -9.88 -24.62
CA PHE A 325 23.03 -9.27 -25.57
C PHE A 325 21.96 -8.46 -24.88
N LEU A 326 21.44 -8.93 -23.74
CA LEU A 326 20.47 -8.18 -22.97
C LEU A 326 21.04 -6.85 -22.49
N GLY A 327 22.25 -6.82 -21.94
CA GLY A 327 22.95 -5.59 -21.56
C GLY A 327 23.23 -4.67 -22.76
N THR A 328 23.55 -5.26 -23.93
CA THR A 328 23.74 -4.51 -25.17
C THR A 328 22.46 -3.84 -25.64
N ILE A 329 21.32 -4.57 -25.64
CA ILE A 329 19.99 -4.06 -26.00
C ILE A 329 19.58 -2.93 -25.07
N SER A 330 19.68 -3.14 -23.76
CA SER A 330 19.34 -2.14 -22.75
C SER A 330 20.13 -0.84 -22.96
N THR A 331 21.46 -0.97 -23.09
CA THR A 331 22.34 0.19 -23.29
C THR A 331 22.07 0.89 -24.63
N TYR A 332 21.72 0.14 -25.68
CA TYR A 332 21.38 0.68 -26.99
C TYR A 332 20.09 1.51 -26.95
N LEU A 333 19.06 1.00 -26.30
CA LEU A 333 17.81 1.73 -26.09
C LEU A 333 18.02 2.99 -25.24
N ASP A 334 18.78 2.90 -24.15
CA ASP A 334 19.13 4.03 -23.29
C ASP A 334 20.05 5.07 -23.97
N SER A 335 20.64 4.70 -25.09
CA SER A 335 21.48 5.56 -25.91
C SER A 335 20.72 6.10 -27.15
N PHE A 336 19.38 6.13 -27.08
CA PHE A 336 18.50 6.55 -28.16
C PHE A 336 18.79 5.83 -29.49
N CYS A 337 19.05 4.53 -29.41
CA CYS A 337 19.40 3.67 -30.55
C CYS A 337 20.67 4.13 -31.32
N SER A 338 21.59 4.78 -30.64
CA SER A 338 22.87 5.22 -31.19
C SER A 338 23.96 4.19 -30.97
N VAL A 339 24.45 3.54 -32.04
CA VAL A 339 25.55 2.58 -31.97
C VAL A 339 26.82 3.18 -31.37
N GLN A 340 27.10 4.45 -31.70
CA GLN A 340 28.30 5.15 -31.22
C GLN A 340 28.24 5.40 -29.71
N ASP A 341 27.09 5.88 -29.21
CA ASP A 341 26.95 6.21 -27.81
C ASP A 341 26.82 4.92 -26.94
N THR A 342 26.23 3.88 -27.51
CA THR A 342 26.25 2.54 -26.91
C THR A 342 27.68 2.03 -26.73
N ALA A 343 28.50 2.11 -27.78
CA ALA A 343 29.89 1.70 -27.74
C ALA A 343 30.71 2.46 -26.68
N LYS A 344 30.50 3.78 -26.58
CA LYS A 344 31.11 4.60 -25.53
C LYS A 344 30.67 4.18 -24.12
N LYS A 345 29.35 4.01 -23.88
CA LYS A 345 28.83 3.61 -22.57
C LYS A 345 29.33 2.23 -22.15
N MET A 346 29.35 1.27 -23.08
CA MET A 346 29.82 -0.09 -22.81
C MET A 346 31.36 -0.22 -22.85
N THR A 347 32.08 0.84 -23.18
CA THR A 347 33.55 0.85 -23.27
C THR A 347 34.09 -0.21 -24.25
N VAL A 348 33.43 -0.36 -25.41
CA VAL A 348 33.80 -1.29 -26.46
C VAL A 348 33.91 -0.57 -27.81
N HIS A 349 34.56 -1.24 -28.77
CA HIS A 349 34.66 -0.64 -30.12
C HIS A 349 33.33 -0.61 -30.86
N TYR A 350 33.08 0.40 -31.66
CA TYR A 350 31.87 0.57 -32.47
C TYR A 350 31.50 -0.69 -33.29
N ASN A 351 32.48 -1.33 -33.91
CA ASN A 351 32.25 -2.55 -34.69
C ASN A 351 31.73 -3.72 -33.82
N THR A 352 32.10 -3.77 -32.54
CA THR A 352 31.61 -4.78 -31.61
C THR A 352 30.10 -4.63 -31.38
N ILE A 353 29.60 -3.41 -31.20
CA ILE A 353 28.18 -3.17 -31.08
C ILE A 353 27.42 -3.50 -32.36
N ARG A 354 27.97 -3.09 -33.53
CA ARG A 354 27.37 -3.47 -34.83
C ARG A 354 27.27 -4.97 -34.99
N TYR A 355 28.34 -5.70 -34.66
CA TYR A 355 28.37 -7.15 -34.72
C TYR A 355 27.31 -7.76 -33.77
N ARG A 356 27.22 -7.29 -32.53
CA ARG A 356 26.23 -7.77 -31.59
C ARG A 356 24.80 -7.51 -32.06
N ILE A 357 24.50 -6.32 -32.57
CA ILE A 357 23.18 -5.98 -33.12
C ILE A 357 22.83 -6.90 -34.30
N GLN A 358 23.78 -7.17 -35.18
CA GLN A 358 23.57 -8.07 -36.32
C GLN A 358 23.30 -9.50 -35.84
N LYS A 359 24.05 -9.98 -34.85
CA LYS A 359 23.87 -11.30 -34.27
C LYS A 359 22.53 -11.43 -33.55
N ILE A 360 22.08 -10.41 -32.79
CA ILE A 360 20.75 -10.38 -32.15
C ILE A 360 19.66 -10.55 -33.20
N LYS A 361 19.80 -9.91 -34.37
CA LYS A 361 18.85 -10.06 -35.46
C LYS A 361 18.87 -11.46 -36.08
N GLU A 362 20.07 -12.02 -36.33
CA GLU A 362 20.24 -13.33 -36.98
C GLU A 362 19.80 -14.49 -36.08
N GLU A 363 20.18 -14.48 -34.82
CA GLU A 363 19.98 -15.59 -33.90
C GLU A 363 18.67 -15.49 -33.12
N LEU A 364 18.20 -14.27 -32.81
CA LEU A 364 17.04 -14.05 -31.94
C LEU A 364 15.85 -13.42 -32.67
N GLY A 365 16.05 -12.97 -33.91
CA GLY A 365 14.99 -12.38 -34.75
C GLY A 365 14.65 -10.92 -34.43
N TRP A 366 15.31 -10.28 -33.44
CA TRP A 366 15.04 -8.91 -33.04
C TRP A 366 15.83 -7.91 -33.89
N ASP A 367 15.13 -7.14 -34.73
CA ASP A 367 15.74 -6.11 -35.58
C ASP A 367 15.75 -4.74 -34.88
N LEU A 368 16.86 -4.43 -34.24
CA LEU A 368 17.03 -3.17 -33.48
C LEU A 368 16.98 -1.88 -34.35
N PHE A 369 16.81 -1.99 -35.65
CA PHE A 369 16.50 -0.87 -36.55
C PHE A 369 15.00 -0.71 -36.81
N LYS A 370 14.15 -1.62 -36.28
CA LYS A 370 12.69 -1.51 -36.34
C LYS A 370 12.15 -0.97 -35.04
N MET A 371 11.31 0.08 -35.14
CA MET A 371 10.68 0.69 -33.96
C MET A 371 9.83 -0.29 -33.17
N GLU A 372 9.12 -1.19 -33.83
CA GLU A 372 8.28 -2.21 -33.20
C GLU A 372 9.09 -3.12 -32.29
N ASP A 373 10.21 -3.66 -32.79
CA ASP A 373 11.09 -4.56 -32.06
C ASP A 373 11.76 -3.82 -30.88
N CYS A 374 12.23 -2.59 -31.10
CA CYS A 374 12.76 -1.74 -30.03
C CYS A 374 11.72 -1.46 -28.94
N THR A 375 10.46 -1.22 -29.32
CA THR A 375 9.38 -0.97 -28.38
C THR A 375 9.07 -2.21 -27.54
N ASN A 376 8.97 -3.38 -28.17
CA ASN A 376 8.71 -4.64 -27.48
C ASN A 376 9.85 -4.98 -26.49
N LEU A 377 11.10 -4.81 -26.93
CA LEU A 377 12.27 -5.02 -26.07
C LEU A 377 12.33 -4.03 -24.91
N ALA A 378 12.02 -2.75 -25.15
CA ALA A 378 11.92 -1.75 -24.08
C ALA A 378 10.85 -2.12 -23.06
N ILE A 379 9.66 -2.57 -23.51
CA ILE A 379 8.61 -3.07 -22.62
C ILE A 379 9.11 -4.29 -21.83
N GLY A 380 9.73 -5.27 -22.49
CA GLY A 380 10.28 -6.45 -21.82
C GLY A 380 11.26 -6.11 -20.70
N ILE A 381 12.18 -5.16 -20.95
CA ILE A 381 13.15 -4.67 -19.96
C ILE A 381 12.43 -3.99 -18.79
N GLN A 382 11.43 -3.14 -19.07
CA GLN A 382 10.66 -2.49 -18.01
C GLN A 382 9.87 -3.51 -17.16
N LEU A 383 9.29 -4.54 -17.80
CA LEU A 383 8.64 -5.64 -17.10
C LEU A 383 9.62 -6.44 -16.23
N ASN A 384 10.83 -6.67 -16.73
CA ASN A 384 11.87 -7.36 -15.94
C ASN A 384 12.23 -6.58 -14.68
N HIS A 385 12.47 -5.28 -14.78
CA HIS A 385 12.71 -4.41 -13.62
C HIS A 385 11.54 -4.46 -12.65
N PHE A 386 10.32 -4.30 -13.14
CA PHE A 386 9.10 -4.33 -12.33
C PHE A 386 8.92 -5.63 -11.54
N LEU A 387 9.17 -6.79 -12.16
CA LEU A 387 9.02 -8.11 -11.52
C LEU A 387 10.15 -8.43 -10.54
N THR A 388 11.38 -8.04 -10.84
CA THR A 388 12.53 -8.24 -9.93
C THR A 388 12.33 -7.51 -8.61
N ASP A 389 11.73 -6.32 -8.66
CA ASP A 389 11.39 -5.56 -7.45
C ASP A 389 10.31 -6.24 -6.60
N GLU A 390 9.30 -6.85 -7.24
CA GLU A 390 8.24 -7.57 -6.51
C GLU A 390 8.76 -8.84 -5.80
N GLU A 391 9.71 -9.55 -6.38
CA GLU A 391 10.32 -10.74 -5.75
C GLU A 391 11.08 -10.38 -4.47
N THR A 392 11.63 -9.18 -4.36
CA THR A 392 12.27 -8.69 -3.14
C THR A 392 11.27 -8.35 -2.03
N PHE A 393 9.97 -8.13 -2.36
CA PHE A 393 8.91 -7.80 -1.42
C PHE A 393 8.07 -8.97 -0.94
N THR A 394 8.09 -10.11 -1.64
CA THR A 394 7.46 -11.36 -1.19
C THR A 394 8.51 -12.23 -0.53
N PRO A 395 8.52 -12.38 0.83
CA PRO A 395 9.38 -13.38 1.45
C PRO A 395 8.99 -14.74 0.89
N SER A 396 9.96 -15.39 0.27
CA SER A 396 9.88 -16.70 -0.38
C SER A 396 9.08 -17.71 0.45
N THR A 397 7.84 -17.97 0.05
CA THR A 397 7.14 -19.22 0.34
C THR A 397 7.26 -20.13 -0.88
N GLN A 398 8.47 -20.62 -1.17
CA GLN A 398 8.60 -21.82 -1.96
C GLN A 398 8.46 -23.03 -1.03
N PRO A 399 7.55 -23.98 -1.31
CA PRO A 399 7.62 -25.27 -0.67
C PRO A 399 8.86 -25.99 -1.24
N GLN A 400 9.85 -26.23 -0.38
CA GLN A 400 10.92 -27.18 -0.68
C GLN A 400 10.27 -28.53 -0.97
N GLY A 401 10.20 -28.88 -2.24
CA GLY A 401 9.89 -30.22 -2.69
C GLY A 401 10.97 -31.16 -2.16
N LYS A 402 10.58 -32.03 -1.25
CA LYS A 402 11.38 -33.19 -0.93
C LYS A 402 11.20 -34.23 -2.02
N SER A 403 12.31 -34.58 -2.65
CA SER A 403 12.52 -35.82 -3.40
C SER A 403 12.07 -37.05 -2.61
#